data_0474f28c8b1243f391d8cf032bf76fd3
#
_entry.id   0474f28c8b1243f391d8cf032bf76fd3
#
_cell.length_a   1.000
_cell.length_b   1.000
_cell.length_c   1.000
_cell.angle_alpha   90.00
_cell.angle_beta   90.00
_cell.angle_gamma   90.00
#
_symmetry.space_group_name_H-M   'P 1'
#
loop_
_entity.id
_entity.type
_entity.pdbx_description
1 polymer ?
#
loop_
_entity_poly.entity_id
_entity_poly.type
_entity_poly.pdbx_seq_one_letter_code
_entity_poly.pdbx_strand_id
1 'polypeptide(L)'
;MSWLLDLLVDAIKEMVSQFLVDMMGLITDVFTDLLSCNLSLFEELFSVVGSLYQNVIVPMGIALLLMILIWQLFKSMFGKVGINAEEPIELIGRSSICLFFVVASKPVINYILKIAGTPYQWVIGTDIKVQSFSEYVTALEGITAPLGLGTVSIAILMLIMQFVVAWNYFKMLFIIAERYVLLGVFSYTAPLAFATGGSKSTNNILASWSKMFGGQVVLIILNAWCLKMFLSGYGNMMASGYGFTKFFVATLCLVGFCKITFKLDSYMAALGVNLGRPSPGMGALGAAMAAQRIFSQAGRAFSGTDGSGSGAGTST
;
A
#
# COMPACT_ATOMS: atom_id res chain seq x y z
N MET A 1 -51.48 17.41 0.78
CA MET A 1 -50.52 16.70 -0.03
C MET A 1 -49.05 17.02 0.37
N SER A 2 -48.74 18.22 0.82
CA SER A 2 -47.37 18.59 1.29
C SER A 2 -46.89 17.75 2.48
N TRP A 3 -47.72 17.51 3.49
CA TRP A 3 -47.38 16.74 4.68
C TRP A 3 -46.99 15.28 4.39
N LEU A 4 -47.56 14.66 3.37
CA LEU A 4 -47.21 13.31 2.93
C LEU A 4 -45.84 13.29 2.23
N LEU A 5 -45.53 14.31 1.44
CA LEU A 5 -44.23 14.48 0.81
C LEU A 5 -43.13 14.75 1.85
N ASP A 6 -43.42 15.59 2.84
CA ASP A 6 -42.50 15.89 3.93
C ASP A 6 -42.21 14.63 4.77
N LEU A 7 -43.22 13.85 5.11
CA LEU A 7 -43.06 12.59 5.85
C LEU A 7 -42.30 11.53 5.04
N LEU A 8 -42.50 11.47 3.72
CA LEU A 8 -41.78 10.54 2.86
C LEU A 8 -40.30 10.94 2.70
N VAL A 9 -40.00 12.24 2.57
CA VAL A 9 -38.65 12.77 2.52
C VAL A 9 -37.90 12.52 3.84
N ASP A 10 -38.58 12.73 4.99
CA ASP A 10 -37.98 12.47 6.30
C ASP A 10 -37.72 10.97 6.51
N ALA A 11 -38.61 10.09 6.11
CA ALA A 11 -38.44 8.65 6.19
C ALA A 11 -37.23 8.16 5.29
N ILE A 12 -37.13 8.69 4.08
CA ILE A 12 -36.00 8.37 3.18
C ILE A 12 -34.70 8.90 3.78
N LYS A 13 -34.69 10.11 4.31
CA LYS A 13 -33.52 10.74 4.95
C LYS A 13 -33.04 9.89 6.13
N GLU A 14 -33.95 9.46 7.01
CA GLU A 14 -33.63 8.63 8.17
C GLU A 14 -33.08 7.27 7.75
N MET A 15 -33.71 6.59 6.79
CA MET A 15 -33.24 5.30 6.28
C MET A 15 -31.84 5.40 5.64
N VAL A 16 -31.59 6.40 4.79
CA VAL A 16 -30.30 6.60 4.15
C VAL A 16 -29.25 6.99 5.18
N SER A 17 -29.60 7.83 6.13
CA SER A 17 -28.69 8.24 7.19
C SER A 17 -28.28 7.05 8.06
N GLN A 18 -29.22 6.22 8.50
CA GLN A 18 -28.93 5.01 9.27
C GLN A 18 -28.06 4.04 8.49
N PHE A 19 -28.36 3.79 7.23
CA PHE A 19 -27.52 2.96 6.35
C PHE A 19 -26.09 3.48 6.26
N LEU A 20 -25.89 4.80 6.11
CA LEU A 20 -24.58 5.40 6.06
C LEU A 20 -23.83 5.27 7.39
N VAL A 21 -24.51 5.43 8.53
CA VAL A 21 -23.94 5.23 9.86
C VAL A 21 -23.44 3.81 10.04
N ASP A 22 -24.28 2.83 9.74
CA ASP A 22 -23.93 1.41 9.89
C ASP A 22 -22.77 1.02 8.96
N MET A 23 -22.80 1.50 7.71
CA MET A 23 -21.73 1.28 6.76
C MET A 23 -20.40 1.91 7.21
N MET A 24 -20.43 3.13 7.74
CA MET A 24 -19.22 3.82 8.22
C MET A 24 -18.65 3.15 9.47
N GLY A 25 -19.50 2.65 10.38
CA GLY A 25 -19.09 1.88 11.54
C GLY A 25 -18.35 0.60 11.13
N LEU A 26 -18.97 -0.22 10.28
CA LEU A 26 -18.39 -1.45 9.76
C LEU A 26 -17.06 -1.21 9.04
N ILE A 27 -16.97 -0.16 8.23
CA ILE A 27 -15.74 0.20 7.53
C ILE A 27 -14.64 0.58 8.52
N THR A 28 -14.95 1.27 9.61
CA THR A 28 -13.97 1.68 10.62
C THR A 28 -13.37 0.47 11.34
N ASP A 29 -14.18 -0.53 11.67
CA ASP A 29 -13.70 -1.78 12.27
C ASP A 29 -12.77 -2.53 11.33
N VAL A 30 -13.16 -2.68 10.06
CA VAL A 30 -12.32 -3.32 9.03
C VAL A 30 -11.00 -2.56 8.82
N PHE A 31 -11.01 -1.23 8.87
CA PHE A 31 -9.76 -0.45 8.78
C PHE A 31 -8.79 -0.75 9.92
N THR A 32 -9.28 -0.95 11.12
CA THR A 32 -8.43 -1.28 12.28
C THR A 32 -7.68 -2.57 12.05
N ASP A 33 -8.31 -3.58 11.52
CA ASP A 33 -7.70 -4.87 11.21
C ASP A 33 -6.68 -4.76 10.04
N LEU A 34 -7.06 -4.10 8.95
CA LEU A 34 -6.21 -3.99 7.76
C LEU A 34 -4.97 -3.11 7.97
N LEU A 35 -5.07 -2.07 8.80
CA LEU A 35 -3.97 -1.13 9.03
C LEU A 35 -3.04 -1.55 10.16
N SER A 36 -3.39 -2.57 10.96
CA SER A 36 -2.58 -3.05 12.07
C SER A 36 -1.24 -3.69 11.68
N CYS A 37 -0.97 -3.87 10.39
CA CYS A 37 0.18 -4.60 9.85
C CYS A 37 0.28 -6.04 10.36
N ASN A 38 -0.82 -6.62 10.84
CA ASN A 38 -0.87 -8.00 11.34
C ASN A 38 -1.33 -8.93 10.21
N LEU A 39 -0.55 -9.97 9.94
CA LEU A 39 -0.87 -10.96 8.92
C LEU A 39 -1.79 -12.08 9.42
N SER A 40 -2.26 -12.04 10.67
CA SER A 40 -3.17 -13.06 11.20
C SER A 40 -4.47 -13.19 10.41
N LEU A 41 -5.08 -12.05 10.05
CA LEU A 41 -6.26 -12.01 9.18
C LEU A 41 -5.95 -12.59 7.79
N PHE A 42 -4.76 -12.33 7.25
CA PHE A 42 -4.34 -12.87 5.95
C PHE A 42 -4.18 -14.40 6.00
N GLU A 43 -3.59 -14.93 7.09
CA GLU A 43 -3.47 -16.39 7.29
C GLU A 43 -4.84 -17.05 7.53
N GLU A 44 -5.77 -16.38 8.19
CA GLU A 44 -7.13 -16.87 8.44
C GLU A 44 -7.94 -16.92 7.15
N LEU A 45 -7.94 -15.83 6.37
CA LEU A 45 -8.67 -15.76 5.09
C LEU A 45 -8.07 -16.72 4.03
N PHE A 46 -6.77 -16.82 3.99
CA PHE A 46 -6.04 -17.64 3.02
C PHE A 46 -5.33 -18.81 3.72
N SER A 47 -6.08 -19.76 4.26
CA SER A 47 -5.58 -20.90 5.05
C SER A 47 -4.50 -21.74 4.33
N VAL A 48 -4.49 -21.71 2.99
CA VAL A 48 -3.50 -22.40 2.16
C VAL A 48 -2.11 -21.74 2.23
N VAL A 49 -2.03 -20.46 2.61
CA VAL A 49 -0.78 -19.68 2.58
C VAL A 49 0.29 -20.29 3.49
N GLY A 50 -0.09 -20.75 4.68
CA GLY A 50 0.86 -21.35 5.62
C GLY A 50 1.51 -22.63 5.07
N SER A 51 0.71 -23.50 4.47
CA SER A 51 1.20 -24.74 3.85
C SER A 51 2.00 -24.47 2.57
N LEU A 52 1.55 -23.56 1.74
CA LEU A 52 2.26 -23.12 0.53
C LEU A 52 3.62 -22.50 0.87
N TYR A 53 3.67 -21.69 1.89
CA TYR A 53 4.91 -21.07 2.35
C TYR A 53 5.95 -22.12 2.80
N GLN A 54 5.56 -23.04 3.67
CA GLN A 54 6.49 -24.05 4.21
C GLN A 54 6.89 -25.10 3.18
N ASN A 55 5.94 -25.59 2.37
CA ASN A 55 6.18 -26.73 1.49
C ASN A 55 6.68 -26.31 0.10
N VAL A 56 6.46 -25.08 -0.33
CA VAL A 56 6.81 -24.63 -1.69
C VAL A 56 7.77 -23.44 -1.66
N ILE A 57 7.40 -22.32 -0.99
CA ILE A 57 8.16 -21.08 -1.11
C ILE A 57 9.52 -21.17 -0.44
N VAL A 58 9.62 -21.71 0.78
CA VAL A 58 10.90 -21.86 1.49
C VAL A 58 11.82 -22.83 0.76
N PRO A 59 11.41 -24.06 0.40
CA PRO A 59 12.26 -24.97 -0.40
C PRO A 59 12.68 -24.39 -1.75
N MET A 60 11.77 -23.69 -2.43
CA MET A 60 12.08 -23.00 -3.68
C MET A 60 13.13 -21.89 -3.48
N GLY A 61 13.05 -21.14 -2.38
CA GLY A 61 14.06 -20.15 -2.02
C GLY A 61 15.43 -20.77 -1.76
N ILE A 62 15.48 -21.89 -1.05
CA ILE A 62 16.73 -22.66 -0.82
C ILE A 62 17.30 -23.17 -2.15
N ALA A 63 16.47 -23.76 -3.00
CA ALA A 63 16.88 -24.27 -4.30
C ALA A 63 17.41 -23.13 -5.21
N LEU A 64 16.73 -21.98 -5.22
CA LEU A 64 17.16 -20.79 -5.96
C LEU A 64 18.52 -20.29 -5.46
N LEU A 65 18.72 -20.20 -4.14
CA LEU A 65 19.99 -19.79 -3.55
C LEU A 65 21.13 -20.75 -3.94
N LEU A 66 20.91 -22.07 -3.84
CA LEU A 66 21.89 -23.07 -4.23
C LEU A 66 22.20 -22.99 -5.72
N MET A 67 21.20 -22.80 -6.57
CA MET A 67 21.41 -22.60 -8.01
C MET A 67 22.29 -21.36 -8.30
N ILE A 68 22.02 -20.24 -7.64
CA ILE A 68 22.82 -19.02 -7.76
C ILE A 68 24.27 -19.28 -7.27
N LEU A 69 24.43 -19.96 -6.14
CA LEU A 69 25.73 -20.30 -5.57
C LEU A 69 26.55 -21.17 -6.53
N ILE A 70 25.96 -22.27 -7.04
CA ILE A 70 26.60 -23.17 -7.98
C ILE A 70 27.01 -22.41 -9.25
N TRP A 71 26.10 -21.61 -9.80
CA TRP A 71 26.38 -20.83 -11.00
C TRP A 71 27.55 -19.85 -10.81
N GLN A 72 27.60 -19.17 -9.68
CA GLN A 72 28.68 -18.22 -9.38
C GLN A 72 30.02 -18.93 -9.09
N LEU A 73 29.99 -20.11 -8.45
CA LEU A 73 31.18 -20.93 -8.28
C LEU A 73 31.73 -21.41 -9.63
N PHE A 74 30.86 -21.88 -10.54
CA PHE A 74 31.25 -22.21 -11.92
C PHE A 74 31.92 -21.01 -12.60
N LYS A 75 31.27 -19.85 -12.52
CA LYS A 75 31.83 -18.61 -13.10
C LYS A 75 33.17 -18.24 -12.47
N SER A 76 33.38 -18.45 -11.17
CA SER A 76 34.66 -18.22 -10.49
C SER A 76 35.75 -19.15 -10.95
N MET A 77 35.42 -20.41 -11.26
CA MET A 77 36.41 -21.35 -11.80
C MET A 77 36.93 -20.92 -13.20
N PHE A 78 36.04 -20.34 -14.02
CA PHE A 78 36.40 -19.79 -15.33
C PHE A 78 36.90 -18.35 -15.29
N GLY A 79 36.84 -17.68 -14.12
CA GLY A 79 37.27 -16.29 -13.95
C GLY A 79 38.74 -16.00 -14.17
N LYS A 80 39.61 -17.04 -14.16
CA LYS A 80 41.00 -16.96 -14.58
C LYS A 80 41.20 -16.59 -16.06
N VAL A 81 40.11 -16.60 -16.86
CA VAL A 81 40.07 -16.29 -18.29
C VAL A 81 39.52 -14.87 -18.56
N GLY A 82 39.51 -13.96 -17.56
CA GLY A 82 39.13 -12.55 -17.75
C GLY A 82 37.67 -12.21 -17.46
N ILE A 83 36.90 -13.13 -16.89
CA ILE A 83 35.50 -12.88 -16.48
C ILE A 83 35.50 -12.36 -15.04
N ASN A 84 34.88 -11.21 -14.79
CA ASN A 84 34.67 -10.66 -13.43
C ASN A 84 33.86 -11.64 -12.59
N ALA A 85 34.54 -12.43 -11.76
CA ALA A 85 33.92 -13.38 -10.83
C ALA A 85 34.09 -12.90 -9.38
N GLU A 86 33.14 -13.22 -8.53
CA GLU A 86 33.26 -12.95 -7.08
C GLU A 86 34.24 -13.91 -6.44
N GLU A 87 34.92 -13.48 -5.38
CA GLU A 87 35.79 -14.35 -4.61
C GLU A 87 35.03 -15.48 -3.96
N PRO A 88 35.45 -16.75 -4.06
CA PRO A 88 34.67 -17.90 -3.57
C PRO A 88 34.38 -17.82 -2.07
N ILE A 89 35.28 -17.32 -1.26
CA ILE A 89 35.12 -17.21 0.19
C ILE A 89 34.06 -16.18 0.54
N GLU A 90 34.08 -15.01 -0.11
CA GLU A 90 33.05 -13.97 0.09
C GLU A 90 31.66 -14.47 -0.35
N LEU A 91 31.61 -15.17 -1.49
CA LEU A 91 30.39 -15.75 -2.02
C LEU A 91 29.75 -16.77 -1.06
N ILE A 92 30.55 -17.70 -0.50
CA ILE A 92 30.08 -18.72 0.46
C ILE A 92 29.59 -18.05 1.73
N GLY A 93 30.34 -17.11 2.29
CA GLY A 93 29.94 -16.37 3.50
C GLY A 93 28.61 -15.64 3.31
N ARG A 94 28.46 -14.94 2.19
CA ARG A 94 27.25 -14.21 1.83
C ARG A 94 26.04 -15.14 1.61
N SER A 95 26.26 -16.25 0.90
CA SER A 95 25.23 -17.26 0.67
C SER A 95 24.79 -17.92 1.96
N SER A 96 25.68 -18.15 2.91
CA SER A 96 25.34 -18.70 4.23
C SER A 96 24.45 -17.75 5.03
N ILE A 97 24.75 -16.45 5.02
CA ILE A 97 23.89 -15.43 5.67
C ILE A 97 22.51 -15.39 4.98
N CYS A 98 22.47 -15.42 3.66
CA CYS A 98 21.20 -15.44 2.93
C CYS A 98 20.40 -16.71 3.19
N LEU A 99 21.04 -17.86 3.32
CA LEU A 99 20.40 -19.11 3.68
C LEU A 99 19.72 -19.00 5.06
N PHE A 100 20.41 -18.41 6.05
CA PHE A 100 19.82 -18.14 7.34
C PHE A 100 18.55 -17.27 7.20
N PHE A 101 18.61 -16.18 6.42
CA PHE A 101 17.44 -15.32 6.19
C PHE A 101 16.31 -16.02 5.43
N VAL A 102 16.60 -16.92 4.49
CA VAL A 102 15.59 -17.71 3.79
C VAL A 102 14.84 -18.61 4.76
N VAL A 103 15.57 -19.35 5.63
CA VAL A 103 14.96 -20.26 6.61
C VAL A 103 14.24 -19.49 7.71
N ALA A 104 14.82 -18.40 8.21
CA ALA A 104 14.27 -17.56 9.27
C ALA A 104 13.35 -16.44 8.73
N SER A 105 12.91 -16.50 7.47
CA SER A 105 12.17 -15.38 6.84
C SER A 105 10.86 -15.06 7.54
N LYS A 106 10.08 -16.04 7.99
CA LYS A 106 8.81 -15.80 8.71
C LYS A 106 9.02 -15.01 10.02
N PRO A 107 9.88 -15.41 10.95
CA PRO A 107 10.13 -14.62 12.16
C PRO A 107 10.74 -13.26 11.86
N VAL A 108 11.61 -13.13 10.87
CA VAL A 108 12.22 -11.84 10.48
C VAL A 108 11.16 -10.88 9.96
N ILE A 109 10.30 -11.32 9.04
CA ILE A 109 9.21 -10.49 8.52
C ILE A 109 8.20 -10.13 9.60
N ASN A 110 7.80 -11.06 10.44
CA ASN A 110 6.89 -10.78 11.56
C ASN A 110 7.47 -9.75 12.52
N TYR A 111 8.78 -9.80 12.78
CA TYR A 111 9.46 -8.81 13.60
C TYR A 111 9.47 -7.42 12.94
N ILE A 112 9.75 -7.34 11.64
CA ILE A 112 9.70 -6.09 10.88
C ILE A 112 8.28 -5.51 10.90
N LEU A 113 7.25 -6.34 10.69
CA LEU A 113 5.86 -5.90 10.72
C LEU A 113 5.42 -5.47 12.11
N LYS A 114 5.90 -6.11 13.16
CA LYS A 114 5.65 -5.69 14.55
C LYS A 114 6.24 -4.31 14.83
N ILE A 115 7.47 -4.06 14.37
CA ILE A 115 8.08 -2.72 14.46
C ILE A 115 7.28 -1.70 13.62
N ALA A 116 6.89 -2.07 12.42
CA ALA A 116 6.09 -1.23 11.52
C ALA A 116 4.70 -0.91 12.07
N GLY A 117 4.09 -1.83 12.82
CA GLY A 117 2.81 -1.65 13.48
C GLY A 117 2.85 -0.66 14.67
N THR A 118 4.03 -0.40 15.24
CA THR A 118 4.16 0.52 16.37
C THR A 118 3.74 1.97 16.03
N PRO A 119 4.20 2.60 14.94
CA PRO A 119 3.71 3.92 14.54
C PRO A 119 2.20 3.96 14.27
N TYR A 120 1.63 2.88 13.75
CA TYR A 120 0.19 2.75 13.58
C TYR A 120 -0.54 2.84 14.93
N GLN A 121 -0.07 2.10 15.95
CA GLN A 121 -0.66 2.13 17.28
C GLN A 121 -0.55 3.54 17.92
N TRP A 122 0.54 4.26 17.70
CA TRP A 122 0.66 5.65 18.15
C TRP A 122 -0.34 6.58 17.44
N VAL A 123 -0.54 6.40 16.16
CA VAL A 123 -1.51 7.19 15.39
C VAL A 123 -2.93 6.91 15.88
N ILE A 124 -3.30 5.66 16.15
CA ILE A 124 -4.66 5.29 16.58
C ILE A 124 -4.88 5.50 18.08
N GLY A 125 -3.88 5.26 18.91
CA GLY A 125 -3.96 5.34 20.37
C GLY A 125 -4.14 6.75 20.96
N THR A 126 -4.05 7.81 20.15
CA THR A 126 -4.48 9.15 20.61
C THR A 126 -5.99 9.18 20.66
N ASP A 127 -6.57 9.44 21.85
CA ASP A 127 -8.02 9.52 22.08
C ASP A 127 -8.69 10.51 21.12
N ILE A 128 -9.26 10.00 20.07
CA ILE A 128 -10.24 10.73 19.26
C ILE A 128 -11.58 10.11 19.58
N LYS A 129 -12.45 10.89 20.19
CA LYS A 129 -13.87 10.54 20.26
C LYS A 129 -14.37 10.48 18.82
N VAL A 130 -14.48 9.28 18.27
CA VAL A 130 -15.20 9.04 17.01
C VAL A 130 -16.67 9.25 17.36
N GLN A 131 -17.16 10.46 17.14
CA GLN A 131 -18.59 10.73 17.26
C GLN A 131 -19.31 9.96 16.17
N SER A 132 -20.44 9.38 16.56
CA SER A 132 -21.24 8.58 15.62
C SER A 132 -21.77 9.45 14.47
N PHE A 133 -21.91 8.86 13.30
CA PHE A 133 -22.43 9.55 12.12
C PHE A 133 -23.86 10.10 12.35
N SER A 134 -24.61 9.55 13.30
CA SER A 134 -25.92 10.05 13.72
C SER A 134 -25.88 11.47 14.29
N GLU A 135 -24.81 11.83 14.98
CA GLU A 135 -24.62 13.20 15.50
C GLU A 135 -24.38 14.23 14.37
N TYR A 136 -23.85 13.77 13.24
CA TYR A 136 -23.71 14.58 12.03
C TYR A 136 -25.06 15.07 11.50
N VAL A 137 -26.05 14.19 11.45
CA VAL A 137 -27.40 14.54 11.00
C VAL A 137 -28.03 15.58 11.92
N THR A 138 -27.91 15.39 13.22
CA THR A 138 -28.46 16.30 14.23
C THR A 138 -27.78 17.68 14.21
N ALA A 139 -26.44 17.70 14.03
CA ALA A 139 -25.71 18.96 13.88
C ALA A 139 -26.11 19.73 12.63
N LEU A 140 -26.41 19.00 11.53
CA LEU A 140 -26.91 19.56 10.27
C LEU A 140 -28.29 20.22 10.44
N GLU A 141 -29.19 19.57 11.12
CA GLU A 141 -30.51 20.12 11.39
C GLU A 141 -30.43 21.45 12.17
N GLY A 142 -29.53 21.53 13.16
CA GLY A 142 -29.26 22.78 13.89
C GLY A 142 -28.70 23.90 13.03
N ILE A 143 -27.93 23.59 11.98
CA ILE A 143 -27.31 24.58 11.09
C ILE A 143 -28.28 25.08 10.02
N THR A 144 -29.22 24.24 9.58
CA THR A 144 -30.15 24.55 8.49
C THR A 144 -31.39 25.30 8.94
N ALA A 145 -31.80 25.13 10.20
CA ALA A 145 -32.99 25.79 10.78
C ALA A 145 -33.00 27.33 10.60
N PRO A 146 -31.88 28.08 10.77
CA PRO A 146 -31.88 29.54 10.64
C PRO A 146 -31.77 30.06 9.18
N LEU A 147 -31.58 29.22 8.16
CA LEU A 147 -31.30 29.67 6.79
C LEU A 147 -32.54 30.00 5.97
N GLY A 148 -33.76 29.68 6.45
CA GLY A 148 -35.03 30.04 5.80
C GLY A 148 -35.19 29.50 4.36
N LEU A 149 -34.24 28.73 3.87
CA LEU A 149 -34.34 28.01 2.59
C LEU A 149 -35.32 26.86 2.79
N GLY A 150 -36.19 26.61 1.84
CA GLY A 150 -37.19 25.53 1.97
C GLY A 150 -36.53 24.24 2.47
N THR A 151 -37.05 23.71 3.55
CA THR A 151 -36.45 22.57 4.31
C THR A 151 -36.09 21.38 3.43
N VAL A 152 -36.85 21.11 2.37
CA VAL A 152 -36.64 20.02 1.42
C VAL A 152 -35.36 20.19 0.59
N SER A 153 -35.05 21.42 0.08
CA SER A 153 -33.88 21.64 -0.77
C SER A 153 -32.58 21.49 0.01
N ILE A 154 -32.55 21.90 1.27
CA ILE A 154 -31.41 21.78 2.15
C ILE A 154 -31.20 20.32 2.56
N ALA A 155 -32.28 19.62 2.91
CA ALA A 155 -32.24 18.20 3.27
C ALA A 155 -31.65 17.36 2.12
N ILE A 156 -32.05 17.60 0.88
CA ILE A 156 -31.52 16.92 -0.30
C ILE A 156 -30.03 17.24 -0.51
N LEU A 157 -29.62 18.52 -0.41
CA LEU A 157 -28.21 18.92 -0.55
C LEU A 157 -27.34 18.20 0.49
N MET A 158 -27.81 18.13 1.73
CA MET A 158 -27.11 17.48 2.83
C MET A 158 -26.98 15.98 2.63
N LEU A 159 -28.03 15.32 2.16
CA LEU A 159 -28.02 13.91 1.84
C LEU A 159 -27.01 13.61 0.72
N ILE A 160 -26.94 14.46 -0.31
CA ILE A 160 -25.95 14.34 -1.39
C ILE A 160 -24.53 14.47 -0.82
N MET A 161 -24.28 15.45 0.06
CA MET A 161 -22.96 15.65 0.66
C MET A 161 -22.55 14.47 1.54
N GLN A 162 -23.45 13.93 2.34
CA GLN A 162 -23.21 12.72 3.14
C GLN A 162 -22.86 11.52 2.24
N PHE A 163 -23.64 11.32 1.18
CA PHE A 163 -23.39 10.24 0.23
C PHE A 163 -22.01 10.38 -0.45
N VAL A 164 -21.61 11.59 -0.84
CA VAL A 164 -20.28 11.84 -1.42
C VAL A 164 -19.15 11.52 -0.43
N VAL A 165 -19.29 11.87 0.84
CA VAL A 165 -18.32 11.55 1.88
C VAL A 165 -18.23 10.04 2.07
N ALA A 166 -19.36 9.37 2.29
CA ALA A 166 -19.42 7.93 2.50
C ALA A 166 -18.89 7.14 1.30
N TRP A 167 -19.20 7.58 0.07
CA TRP A 167 -18.68 6.95 -1.15
C TRP A 167 -17.16 7.06 -1.28
N ASN A 168 -16.58 8.21 -0.95
CA ASN A 168 -15.12 8.37 -0.97
C ASN A 168 -14.46 7.55 0.16
N TYR A 169 -15.08 7.47 1.33
CA TYR A 169 -14.61 6.65 2.44
C TYR A 169 -14.63 5.16 2.09
N PHE A 170 -15.70 4.69 1.45
CA PHE A 170 -15.81 3.32 0.95
C PHE A 170 -14.74 2.99 -0.10
N LYS A 171 -14.46 3.90 -1.03
CA LYS A 171 -13.34 3.73 -1.99
C LYS A 171 -12.00 3.63 -1.29
N MET A 172 -11.79 4.38 -0.21
CA MET A 172 -10.56 4.33 0.58
C MET A 172 -10.35 2.94 1.18
N LEU A 173 -11.42 2.24 1.60
CA LEU A 173 -11.35 0.87 2.10
C LEU A 173 -10.72 -0.09 1.07
N PHE A 174 -11.17 -0.05 -0.18
CA PHE A 174 -10.61 -0.94 -1.22
C PHE A 174 -9.12 -0.73 -1.44
N ILE A 175 -8.65 0.52 -1.42
CA ILE A 175 -7.24 0.84 -1.60
C ILE A 175 -6.41 0.31 -0.42
N ILE A 176 -6.92 0.46 0.80
CA ILE A 176 -6.24 -0.06 1.99
C ILE A 176 -6.22 -1.59 1.98
N ALA A 177 -7.33 -2.23 1.60
CA ALA A 177 -7.41 -3.68 1.45
C ALA A 177 -6.41 -4.20 0.38
N GLU A 178 -6.31 -3.53 -0.77
CA GLU A 178 -5.32 -3.86 -1.81
C GLU A 178 -3.89 -3.79 -1.26
N ARG A 179 -3.56 -2.76 -0.49
CA ARG A 179 -2.23 -2.60 0.12
C ARG A 179 -1.94 -3.66 1.17
N TYR A 180 -2.94 -4.04 1.96
CA TYR A 180 -2.82 -5.13 2.92
C TYR A 180 -2.53 -6.47 2.22
N VAL A 181 -3.25 -6.78 1.14
CA VAL A 181 -3.00 -7.98 0.34
C VAL A 181 -1.60 -7.95 -0.27
N LEU A 182 -1.16 -6.82 -0.82
CA LEU A 182 0.20 -6.66 -1.34
C LEU A 182 1.26 -6.87 -0.25
N LEU A 183 1.04 -6.33 0.95
CA LEU A 183 1.93 -6.56 2.09
C LEU A 183 2.02 -8.05 2.43
N GLY A 184 0.90 -8.76 2.44
CA GLY A 184 0.84 -10.21 2.61
C GLY A 184 1.66 -10.95 1.56
N VAL A 185 1.43 -10.67 0.27
CA VAL A 185 2.16 -11.28 -0.84
C VAL A 185 3.67 -11.04 -0.72
N PHE A 186 4.12 -9.81 -0.45
CA PHE A 186 5.53 -9.53 -0.25
C PHE A 186 6.11 -10.24 0.97
N SER A 187 5.36 -10.34 2.07
CA SER A 187 5.79 -11.04 3.26
C SER A 187 6.02 -12.53 3.01
N TYR A 188 5.11 -13.19 2.30
CA TYR A 188 5.22 -14.62 2.01
C TYR A 188 6.20 -14.93 0.88
N THR A 189 6.52 -14.00 -0.01
CA THR A 189 7.55 -14.17 -1.03
C THR A 189 8.96 -13.77 -0.56
N ALA A 190 9.12 -13.34 0.68
CA ALA A 190 10.40 -12.93 1.26
C ALA A 190 11.53 -13.97 1.11
N PRO A 191 11.30 -15.31 1.30
CA PRO A 191 12.36 -16.31 1.10
C PRO A 191 13.01 -16.24 -0.28
N LEU A 192 12.20 -16.00 -1.31
CA LEU A 192 12.72 -15.89 -2.69
C LEU A 192 13.57 -14.63 -2.87
N ALA A 193 13.15 -13.51 -2.26
CA ALA A 193 13.92 -12.28 -2.29
C ALA A 193 15.24 -12.43 -1.55
N PHE A 194 15.25 -13.02 -0.36
CA PHE A 194 16.47 -13.28 0.42
C PHE A 194 17.43 -14.20 -0.32
N ALA A 195 16.92 -15.20 -1.05
CA ALA A 195 17.74 -16.08 -1.87
C ALA A 195 18.55 -15.32 -2.93
N THR A 196 17.98 -14.28 -3.53
CA THR A 196 18.67 -13.47 -4.55
C THR A 196 19.79 -12.59 -3.98
N GLY A 197 19.84 -12.40 -2.66
CA GLY A 197 20.93 -11.69 -1.98
C GLY A 197 22.26 -12.45 -1.94
N GLY A 198 22.27 -13.75 -2.26
CA GLY A 198 23.44 -14.61 -2.19
C GLY A 198 24.59 -14.22 -3.09
N SER A 199 24.35 -13.47 -4.18
CA SER A 199 25.39 -12.96 -5.07
C SER A 199 25.29 -11.46 -5.31
N LYS A 200 26.40 -10.77 -5.57
CA LYS A 200 26.44 -9.35 -5.96
C LYS A 200 25.66 -9.10 -7.25
N SER A 201 25.68 -10.04 -8.18
CA SER A 201 24.98 -9.91 -9.46
C SER A 201 23.45 -9.92 -9.33
N THR A 202 22.91 -10.61 -8.35
CA THR A 202 21.45 -10.74 -8.11
C THR A 202 20.94 -9.85 -6.97
N ASN A 203 21.82 -9.20 -6.22
CA ASN A 203 21.49 -8.38 -5.05
C ASN A 203 20.54 -7.20 -5.38
N ASN A 204 20.52 -6.73 -6.62
CA ASN A 204 19.59 -5.69 -7.06
C ASN A 204 18.13 -6.12 -6.93
N ILE A 205 17.84 -7.42 -7.03
CA ILE A 205 16.49 -7.98 -6.88
C ILE A 205 16.06 -7.87 -5.41
N LEU A 206 16.93 -8.28 -4.47
CA LEU A 206 16.70 -8.13 -3.03
C LEU A 206 16.51 -6.65 -2.66
N ALA A 207 17.37 -5.76 -3.16
CA ALA A 207 17.27 -4.33 -2.91
C ALA A 207 15.96 -3.74 -3.44
N SER A 208 15.52 -4.14 -4.63
CA SER A 208 14.25 -3.72 -5.20
C SER A 208 13.06 -4.23 -4.40
N TRP A 209 13.08 -5.52 -4.03
CA TRP A 209 12.04 -6.11 -3.17
C TRP A 209 11.95 -5.40 -1.81
N SER A 210 13.09 -5.13 -1.16
CA SER A 210 13.14 -4.42 0.12
C SER A 210 12.56 -3.01 0.02
N LYS A 211 12.84 -2.28 -1.06
CA LYS A 211 12.26 -0.96 -1.33
C LYS A 211 10.74 -1.04 -1.54
N MET A 212 10.27 -2.05 -2.27
CA MET A 212 8.84 -2.25 -2.52
C MET A 212 8.11 -2.63 -1.23
N PHE A 213 8.64 -3.58 -0.47
CA PHE A 213 8.09 -4.00 0.81
C PHE A 213 8.05 -2.84 1.82
N GLY A 214 9.17 -2.14 2.01
CA GLY A 214 9.25 -0.97 2.87
C GLY A 214 8.31 0.15 2.43
N GLY A 215 8.18 0.37 1.12
CA GLY A 215 7.23 1.31 0.55
C GLY A 215 5.77 0.99 0.89
N GLN A 216 5.37 -0.30 0.85
CA GLN A 216 4.02 -0.71 1.26
C GLN A 216 3.78 -0.48 2.76
N VAL A 217 4.76 -0.78 3.60
CA VAL A 217 4.68 -0.50 5.05
C VAL A 217 4.48 1.01 5.31
N VAL A 218 5.27 1.86 4.68
CA VAL A 218 5.14 3.33 4.82
C VAL A 218 3.77 3.80 4.32
N LEU A 219 3.27 3.26 3.21
CA LEU A 219 1.95 3.61 2.68
C LEU A 219 0.82 3.24 3.65
N ILE A 220 0.90 2.09 4.31
CA ILE A 220 -0.10 1.69 5.33
C ILE A 220 -0.08 2.69 6.50
N ILE A 221 1.09 3.10 6.98
CA ILE A 221 1.22 4.10 8.05
C ILE A 221 0.65 5.45 7.61
N LEU A 222 0.95 5.90 6.41
CA LEU A 222 0.40 7.15 5.86
C LEU A 222 -1.11 7.08 5.69
N ASN A 223 -1.66 5.93 5.30
CA ASN A 223 -3.10 5.74 5.22
C ASN A 223 -3.76 5.79 6.61
N ALA A 224 -3.13 5.17 7.61
CA ALA A 224 -3.58 5.27 8.99
C ALA A 224 -3.62 6.73 9.46
N TRP A 225 -2.59 7.50 9.12
CA TRP A 225 -2.55 8.94 9.42
C TRP A 225 -3.67 9.71 8.70
N CYS A 226 -3.89 9.47 7.40
CA CYS A 226 -4.98 10.10 6.63
C CYS A 226 -6.35 9.75 7.21
N LEU A 227 -6.55 8.48 7.59
CA LEU A 227 -7.77 8.02 8.24
C LEU A 227 -8.00 8.75 9.57
N LYS A 228 -6.95 8.85 10.39
CA LYS A 228 -7.01 9.55 11.67
C LYS A 228 -7.38 11.03 11.50
N MET A 229 -6.76 11.71 10.54
CA MET A 229 -7.08 13.11 10.23
C MET A 229 -8.52 13.25 9.72
N PHE A 230 -8.99 12.31 8.92
CA PHE A 230 -10.38 12.27 8.47
C PHE A 230 -11.34 12.13 9.67
N LEU A 231 -11.14 11.15 10.53
CA LEU A 231 -11.99 10.91 11.71
C LEU A 231 -11.95 12.09 12.70
N SER A 232 -10.79 12.69 12.94
CA SER A 232 -10.63 13.87 13.79
C SER A 232 -11.34 15.08 13.20
N GLY A 233 -11.16 15.35 11.92
CA GLY A 233 -11.84 16.45 11.22
C GLY A 233 -13.35 16.28 11.24
N TYR A 234 -13.81 15.04 11.07
CA TYR A 234 -15.21 14.68 11.16
C TYR A 234 -15.77 14.93 12.57
N GLY A 235 -15.11 14.44 13.61
CA GLY A 235 -15.51 14.66 15.01
C GLY A 235 -15.55 16.16 15.41
N ASN A 236 -14.52 16.93 15.01
CA ASN A 236 -14.48 18.35 15.29
C ASN A 236 -15.58 19.15 14.56
N MET A 237 -15.92 18.72 13.34
CA MET A 237 -17.00 19.34 12.56
C MET A 237 -18.35 19.20 13.28
N MET A 238 -18.55 18.05 13.96
CA MET A 238 -19.76 17.79 14.74
C MET A 238 -19.84 18.57 16.03
N ALA A 239 -18.72 18.66 16.75
CA ALA A 239 -18.67 19.29 18.06
C ALA A 239 -18.77 20.83 18.04
N SER A 240 -18.45 21.50 16.94
CA SER A 240 -18.11 22.93 16.91
C SER A 240 -19.26 23.87 16.56
N GLY A 241 -20.48 23.39 16.26
CA GLY A 241 -21.62 24.27 15.91
C GLY A 241 -21.32 25.20 14.72
N TYR A 242 -20.61 24.73 13.72
CA TYR A 242 -20.21 25.56 12.57
C TYR A 242 -21.43 26.02 11.75
N GLY A 243 -21.39 27.27 11.29
CA GLY A 243 -22.33 27.74 10.28
C GLY A 243 -22.16 27.01 8.96
N PHE A 244 -23.20 27.04 8.12
CA PHE A 244 -23.27 26.31 6.84
C PHE A 244 -22.01 26.39 5.97
N THR A 245 -21.41 27.59 5.82
CA THR A 245 -20.20 27.79 4.98
C THR A 245 -19.01 27.01 5.51
N LYS A 246 -18.76 27.05 6.82
CA LYS A 246 -17.64 26.32 7.45
C LYS A 246 -17.87 24.81 7.37
N PHE A 247 -19.09 24.37 7.55
CA PHE A 247 -19.49 22.98 7.40
C PHE A 247 -19.22 22.47 5.98
N PHE A 248 -19.62 23.23 4.95
CA PHE A 248 -19.37 22.88 3.56
C PHE A 248 -17.87 22.76 3.25
N VAL A 249 -17.06 23.72 3.71
CA VAL A 249 -15.59 23.67 3.54
C VAL A 249 -14.99 22.48 4.26
N ALA A 250 -15.44 22.18 5.49
CA ALA A 250 -14.97 21.02 6.23
C ALA A 250 -15.28 19.70 5.49
N THR A 251 -16.48 19.56 4.93
CA THR A 251 -16.85 18.40 4.12
C THR A 251 -15.95 18.25 2.89
N LEU A 252 -15.63 19.35 2.19
CA LEU A 252 -14.69 19.31 1.06
C LEU A 252 -13.28 18.87 1.51
N CYS A 253 -12.82 19.32 2.69
CA CYS A 253 -11.55 18.89 3.25
C CYS A 253 -11.56 17.38 3.57
N LEU A 254 -12.65 16.85 4.13
CA LEU A 254 -12.77 15.41 4.38
C LEU A 254 -12.68 14.59 3.10
N VAL A 255 -13.40 14.99 2.05
CA VAL A 255 -13.27 14.38 0.72
C VAL A 255 -11.84 14.53 0.18
N GLY A 256 -11.19 15.65 0.46
CA GLY A 256 -9.78 15.90 0.12
C GLY A 256 -8.85 14.87 0.74
N PHE A 257 -8.99 14.54 2.03
CA PHE A 257 -8.18 13.50 2.69
C PHE A 257 -8.38 12.11 2.06
N CYS A 258 -9.62 11.74 1.75
CA CYS A 258 -9.87 10.50 1.01
C CYS A 258 -9.16 10.49 -0.36
N LYS A 259 -9.19 11.61 -1.09
CA LYS A 259 -8.53 11.73 -2.40
C LYS A 259 -7.01 11.71 -2.31
N ILE A 260 -6.42 12.25 -1.24
CA ILE A 260 -4.98 12.14 -0.99
C ILE A 260 -4.57 10.68 -0.85
N THR A 261 -5.33 9.89 -0.11
CA THR A 261 -5.11 8.44 0.04
C THR A 261 -5.01 7.73 -1.32
N PHE A 262 -5.82 8.13 -2.30
CA PHE A 262 -5.79 7.57 -3.66
C PHE A 262 -4.52 7.93 -4.44
N LYS A 263 -3.88 9.04 -4.11
CA LYS A 263 -2.68 9.55 -4.80
C LYS A 263 -1.37 9.29 -4.04
N LEU A 264 -1.43 8.68 -2.84
CA LEU A 264 -0.23 8.43 -2.03
C LEU A 264 0.82 7.61 -2.79
N ASP A 265 0.40 6.64 -3.60
CA ASP A 265 1.32 5.84 -4.42
C ASP A 265 2.10 6.72 -5.42
N SER A 266 1.41 7.68 -6.04
CA SER A 266 2.05 8.62 -6.98
C SER A 266 3.03 9.56 -6.26
N TYR A 267 2.70 10.01 -5.06
CA TYR A 267 3.60 10.85 -4.26
C TYR A 267 4.82 10.08 -3.78
N MET A 268 4.65 8.83 -3.34
CA MET A 268 5.77 7.98 -2.96
C MET A 268 6.67 7.65 -4.15
N ALA A 269 6.10 7.41 -5.33
CA ALA A 269 6.85 7.21 -6.56
C ALA A 269 7.64 8.49 -6.95
N ALA A 270 7.06 9.68 -6.77
CA ALA A 270 7.75 10.95 -6.99
C ALA A 270 8.90 11.18 -6.02
N LEU A 271 8.81 10.66 -4.78
CA LEU A 271 9.88 10.67 -3.79
C LEU A 271 10.98 9.62 -4.05
N GLY A 272 10.88 8.89 -5.17
CA GLY A 272 11.87 7.88 -5.56
C GLY A 272 11.67 6.50 -4.93
N VAL A 273 10.59 6.29 -4.20
CA VAL A 273 10.20 4.97 -3.68
C VAL A 273 9.50 4.22 -4.80
N ASN A 274 10.22 3.32 -5.47
CA ASN A 274 9.66 2.51 -6.55
C ASN A 274 8.77 1.42 -5.97
N LEU A 275 7.45 1.64 -6.00
CA LEU A 275 6.43 0.74 -5.45
C LEU A 275 6.08 -0.43 -6.38
N GLY A 276 6.80 -0.60 -7.48
CA GLY A 276 6.54 -1.67 -8.44
C GLY A 276 5.23 -1.54 -9.23
N ARG A 277 4.48 -0.47 -9.04
CA ARG A 277 3.30 -0.19 -9.85
C ARG A 277 3.70 0.48 -11.15
N PRO A 278 3.26 -0.02 -12.32
CA PRO A 278 3.27 0.77 -13.53
C PRO A 278 2.38 2.01 -13.29
N SER A 279 2.94 3.21 -13.50
CA SER A 279 2.16 4.46 -13.45
C SER A 279 0.89 4.31 -14.30
N PRO A 280 -0.29 4.74 -13.83
CA PRO A 280 -1.56 4.60 -14.60
C PRO A 280 -1.55 5.27 -15.98
N GLY A 281 -0.51 6.04 -16.31
CA GLY A 281 -0.31 6.65 -17.63
C GLY A 281 0.67 5.91 -18.55
N MET A 282 1.33 4.86 -18.05
CA MET A 282 2.23 4.02 -18.84
C MET A 282 1.65 2.60 -18.95
N GLY A 283 0.59 2.44 -19.67
CA GLY A 283 -0.02 1.15 -19.98
C GLY A 283 0.98 0.14 -20.57
N ALA A 284 0.54 -0.88 -21.28
CA ALA A 284 1.34 -1.99 -21.83
C ALA A 284 2.71 -1.59 -22.42
N LEU A 285 2.87 -0.36 -22.88
CA LEU A 285 4.13 0.19 -23.41
C LEU A 285 5.19 0.38 -22.30
N GLY A 286 4.82 0.79 -21.10
CA GLY A 286 5.74 0.95 -19.98
C GLY A 286 6.17 -0.37 -19.38
N ALA A 287 5.27 -1.34 -19.31
CA ALA A 287 5.59 -2.71 -18.93
C ALA A 287 6.52 -3.38 -19.97
N ALA A 288 6.30 -3.14 -21.26
CA ALA A 288 7.17 -3.61 -22.32
C ALA A 288 8.57 -2.97 -22.28
N MET A 289 8.68 -1.67 -22.01
CA MET A 289 9.97 -0.99 -21.83
C MET A 289 10.69 -1.44 -20.56
N ALA A 290 9.98 -1.70 -19.46
CA ALA A 290 10.57 -2.24 -18.24
C ALA A 290 11.07 -3.68 -18.47
N ALA A 291 10.28 -4.51 -19.12
CA ALA A 291 10.68 -5.87 -19.53
C ALA A 291 11.87 -5.81 -20.49
N GLN A 292 11.86 -4.92 -21.48
CA GLN A 292 12.97 -4.76 -22.42
C GLN A 292 14.26 -4.28 -21.73
N ARG A 293 14.17 -3.43 -20.69
CA ARG A 293 15.35 -3.04 -19.88
C ARG A 293 15.88 -4.21 -19.06
N ILE A 294 15.01 -5.06 -18.52
CA ILE A 294 15.41 -6.26 -17.78
C ILE A 294 16.05 -7.26 -18.76
N PHE A 295 15.46 -7.50 -19.92
CA PHE A 295 16.01 -8.38 -20.96
C PHE A 295 17.31 -7.82 -21.58
N SER A 296 17.43 -6.51 -21.77
CA SER A 296 18.65 -5.90 -22.29
C SER A 296 19.78 -5.90 -21.25
N GLN A 297 19.50 -5.80 -19.96
CA GLN A 297 20.50 -5.98 -18.91
C GLN A 297 20.91 -7.46 -18.77
N ALA A 298 19.96 -8.38 -18.87
CA ALA A 298 20.27 -9.80 -18.93
C ALA A 298 21.06 -10.15 -20.20
N GLY A 299 20.70 -9.61 -21.37
CA GLY A 299 21.41 -9.80 -22.63
C GLY A 299 22.83 -9.24 -22.59
N ARG A 300 23.08 -8.09 -21.96
CA ARG A 300 24.44 -7.54 -21.76
C ARG A 300 25.27 -8.37 -20.77
N ALA A 301 24.64 -9.06 -19.84
CA ALA A 301 25.32 -10.01 -18.96
C ALA A 301 25.75 -11.30 -19.69
N PHE A 302 25.08 -11.63 -20.81
CA PHE A 302 25.38 -12.79 -21.62
C PHE A 302 26.23 -12.50 -22.88
N SER A 303 26.27 -11.25 -23.39
CA SER A 303 27.05 -10.85 -24.58
C SER A 303 28.29 -10.04 -24.21
N GLY A 304 29.05 -10.48 -23.23
CA GLY A 304 30.39 -9.96 -22.94
C GLY A 304 31.43 -10.68 -23.80
N THR A 305 31.44 -10.44 -25.12
CA THR A 305 32.59 -10.77 -25.98
C THR A 305 32.58 -9.87 -27.22
N ASP A 306 33.75 -9.28 -27.42
CA ASP A 306 34.35 -8.79 -28.68
C ASP A 306 33.90 -7.43 -29.22
N GLY A 307 34.89 -6.57 -29.26
CA GLY A 307 34.88 -5.39 -30.09
C GLY A 307 35.92 -4.31 -29.69
N SER A 308 37.17 -4.70 -29.48
CA SER A 308 38.26 -3.76 -29.62
C SER A 308 38.44 -3.45 -31.11
N GLY A 309 38.07 -2.25 -31.52
CA GLY A 309 38.24 -1.73 -32.87
C GLY A 309 38.79 -0.31 -32.77
N SER A 310 40.10 -0.18 -32.80
CA SER A 310 40.86 1.04 -33.04
C SER A 310 40.43 1.70 -34.35
N GLY A 311 40.25 3.02 -34.30
CA GLY A 311 40.05 3.84 -35.49
C GLY A 311 40.49 5.26 -35.20
N ALA A 312 41.83 5.46 -35.21
CA ALA A 312 42.41 6.77 -35.41
C ALA A 312 42.13 7.25 -36.84
N GLY A 313 41.70 8.46 -37.00
CA GLY A 313 41.50 9.12 -38.29
C GLY A 313 41.63 10.62 -38.11
N THR A 314 42.84 11.08 -38.34
CA THR A 314 43.32 12.46 -38.48
C THR A 314 42.75 13.17 -39.70
N SER A 315 42.84 14.53 -39.63
CA SER A 315 42.93 15.54 -40.73
C SER A 315 41.61 16.08 -41.23
N THR A 316 41.46 17.30 -41.44
CA THR A 316 42.23 18.55 -41.61
C THR A 316 41.30 19.72 -41.24
#